data_6874872eee9f3fce6fab49997e27cf5a
#
_entry.id   6874872eee9f3fce6fab49997e27cf5a
#
_cell.length_a   1.000
_cell.length_b   1.000
_cell.length_c   1.000
_cell.angle_alpha   90.00
_cell.angle_beta   90.00
_cell.angle_gamma   90.00
#
_symmetry.space_group_name_H-M   'P 1'
#
loop_
_entity.id
_entity.type
_entity.pdbx_description
1 polymer ?
#
loop_
_entity_poly.entity_id
_entity_poly.type
_entity_poly.pdbx_seq_one_letter_code
_entity_poly.pdbx_strand_id
1 'polypeptide(L)'
;MNSTADQPDLEQLRREIASGDPLRAMPALAKLRDVSANQAAPLLLIGSRQQPFLVRSLSCSGLGVKRTEEGWQRLQELLHRDEDPNVRAEAANALASYGVERSWPLLREAFHRDNAWLVRCSILSALAEQEMIDPNWLLELAEIAVGDADGTVRVSGAEVLGLLLVQGKDTSVSPLARVLLQGLQKDVDHRVVAAALNGLQNPA
;
A
#
# COMPACT_ATOMS: atom_id res chain seq x y z
N MET A 1 -8.82 35.33 -22.33
CA MET A 1 -9.77 34.25 -22.64
C MET A 1 -9.57 33.16 -21.60
N ASN A 2 -10.30 33.22 -20.52
CA ASN A 2 -10.27 32.17 -19.48
C ASN A 2 -11.06 30.97 -20.03
N SER A 3 -10.37 29.89 -20.36
CA SER A 3 -10.99 28.59 -20.57
C SER A 3 -11.58 28.18 -19.23
N THR A 4 -12.90 28.29 -19.09
CA THR A 4 -13.62 27.53 -18.06
C THR A 4 -13.44 26.06 -18.41
N ALA A 5 -12.46 25.40 -17.79
CA ALA A 5 -12.39 23.95 -17.82
C ALA A 5 -13.76 23.44 -17.35
N ASP A 6 -14.40 22.67 -18.23
CA ASP A 6 -15.73 22.11 -18.02
C ASP A 6 -15.69 21.30 -16.70
N GLN A 7 -16.29 21.84 -15.64
CA GLN A 7 -16.29 21.14 -14.36
C GLN A 7 -17.08 19.83 -14.55
N PRO A 8 -16.53 18.70 -14.12
CA PRO A 8 -17.19 17.42 -14.34
C PRO A 8 -18.58 17.42 -13.66
N ASP A 9 -19.60 16.95 -14.37
CA ASP A 9 -20.94 16.77 -13.81
C ASP A 9 -20.91 15.69 -12.71
N LEU A 10 -20.87 16.15 -11.46
CA LEU A 10 -20.77 15.29 -10.29
C LEU A 10 -21.98 14.35 -10.15
N GLU A 11 -23.16 14.76 -10.58
CA GLU A 11 -24.34 13.91 -10.55
C GLU A 11 -24.29 12.81 -11.61
N GLN A 12 -23.70 13.09 -12.77
CA GLN A 12 -23.43 12.07 -13.76
C GLN A 12 -22.39 11.07 -13.23
N LEU A 13 -21.27 11.56 -12.70
CA LEU A 13 -20.22 10.70 -12.12
C LEU A 13 -20.78 9.81 -11.00
N ARG A 14 -21.63 10.38 -10.14
CA ARG A 14 -22.30 9.64 -9.08
C ARG A 14 -23.13 8.47 -9.63
N ARG A 15 -23.95 8.71 -10.66
CA ARG A 15 -24.77 7.66 -11.28
C ARG A 15 -23.92 6.58 -11.92
N GLU A 16 -22.82 6.95 -12.59
CA GLU A 16 -21.91 6.01 -13.22
C GLU A 16 -21.17 5.13 -12.20
N ILE A 17 -20.67 5.72 -11.11
CA ILE A 17 -20.00 4.99 -10.02
C ILE A 17 -20.99 4.08 -9.28
N ALA A 18 -22.19 4.58 -8.99
CA ALA A 18 -23.23 3.81 -8.30
C ALA A 18 -23.84 2.69 -9.14
N SER A 19 -23.61 2.67 -10.45
CA SER A 19 -24.13 1.62 -11.34
C SER A 19 -23.54 0.24 -11.03
N GLY A 20 -22.36 0.16 -10.40
CA GLY A 20 -21.64 -1.07 -10.15
C GLY A 20 -21.07 -1.74 -11.41
N ASP A 21 -21.29 -1.16 -12.59
CA ASP A 21 -20.68 -1.63 -13.84
C ASP A 21 -19.24 -1.09 -13.95
N PRO A 22 -18.21 -1.94 -13.95
CA PRO A 22 -16.81 -1.48 -14.02
C PRO A 22 -16.51 -0.63 -15.26
N LEU A 23 -17.16 -0.92 -16.40
CA LEU A 23 -16.96 -0.16 -17.64
C LEU A 23 -17.43 1.29 -17.54
N ARG A 24 -18.36 1.58 -16.66
CA ARG A 24 -18.87 2.93 -16.37
C ARG A 24 -18.21 3.55 -15.13
N ALA A 25 -18.10 2.77 -14.06
CA ALA A 25 -17.64 3.27 -12.77
C ALA A 25 -16.15 3.63 -12.77
N MET A 26 -15.28 2.81 -13.38
CA MET A 26 -13.84 3.07 -13.37
C MET A 26 -13.44 4.37 -14.11
N PRO A 27 -13.94 4.66 -15.33
CA PRO A 27 -13.69 5.95 -15.96
C PRO A 27 -14.23 7.14 -15.17
N ALA A 28 -15.39 6.98 -14.51
CA ALA A 28 -15.97 8.01 -13.67
C ALA A 28 -15.11 8.26 -12.42
N LEU A 29 -14.61 7.23 -11.75
CA LEU A 29 -13.68 7.35 -10.63
C LEU A 29 -12.38 8.04 -11.05
N ALA A 30 -11.83 7.72 -12.23
CA ALA A 30 -10.62 8.37 -12.73
C ALA A 30 -10.78 9.89 -12.89
N LYS A 31 -11.96 10.36 -13.30
CA LYS A 31 -12.26 11.80 -13.43
C LYS A 31 -12.27 12.54 -12.09
N LEU A 32 -12.40 11.82 -10.96
CA LEU A 32 -12.34 12.44 -9.62
C LEU A 32 -10.94 12.93 -9.25
N ARG A 33 -9.92 12.59 -10.01
CA ARG A 33 -8.55 13.04 -9.77
C ARG A 33 -8.46 14.56 -9.63
N ASP A 34 -9.12 15.30 -10.52
CA ASP A 34 -9.06 16.76 -10.59
C ASP A 34 -10.18 17.43 -9.80
N VAL A 35 -11.05 16.66 -9.15
CA VAL A 35 -12.11 17.15 -8.28
C VAL A 35 -11.60 17.39 -6.87
N SER A 36 -12.08 18.42 -6.19
CA SER A 36 -11.71 18.73 -4.80
C SER A 36 -12.02 17.56 -3.85
N ALA A 37 -11.26 17.44 -2.75
CA ALA A 37 -11.44 16.33 -1.80
C ALA A 37 -12.88 16.26 -1.24
N ASN A 38 -13.47 17.41 -0.88
CA ASN A 38 -14.83 17.49 -0.33
C ASN A 38 -15.91 16.99 -1.31
N GLN A 39 -15.69 17.18 -2.60
CA GLN A 39 -16.63 16.74 -3.65
C GLN A 39 -16.36 15.31 -4.10
N ALA A 40 -15.09 14.89 -4.15
CA ALA A 40 -14.70 13.57 -4.61
C ALA A 40 -14.93 12.47 -3.55
N ALA A 41 -14.64 12.76 -2.27
CA ALA A 41 -14.73 11.76 -1.21
C ALA A 41 -16.10 11.08 -1.09
N PRO A 42 -17.24 11.77 -1.14
CA PRO A 42 -18.54 11.10 -1.12
C PRO A 42 -18.75 10.11 -2.29
N LEU A 43 -18.22 10.41 -3.48
CA LEU A 43 -18.33 9.55 -4.65
C LEU A 43 -17.39 8.34 -4.53
N LEU A 44 -16.17 8.54 -4.03
CA LEU A 44 -15.23 7.47 -3.73
C LEU A 44 -15.78 6.50 -2.67
N LEU A 45 -16.46 7.03 -1.66
CA LEU A 45 -17.15 6.21 -0.66
C LEU A 45 -18.27 5.37 -1.26
N ILE A 46 -18.99 5.87 -2.27
CA ILE A 46 -19.98 5.07 -3.03
C ILE A 46 -19.26 3.95 -3.79
N GLY A 47 -18.19 4.25 -4.52
CA GLY A 47 -17.43 3.27 -5.28
C GLY A 47 -16.83 2.17 -4.40
N SER A 48 -16.36 2.54 -3.20
CA SER A 48 -15.78 1.60 -2.23
C SER A 48 -16.77 0.56 -1.67
N ARG A 49 -18.07 0.70 -1.96
CA ARG A 49 -19.14 -0.22 -1.54
C ARG A 49 -19.71 -1.04 -2.68
N GLN A 50 -19.19 -0.90 -3.90
CA GLN A 50 -19.68 -1.65 -5.06
C GLN A 50 -19.22 -3.11 -5.01
N GLN A 51 -19.99 -4.00 -5.66
CA GLN A 51 -19.69 -5.44 -5.71
C GLN A 51 -18.36 -5.75 -6.45
N PRO A 52 -18.06 -5.18 -7.64
CA PRO A 52 -16.83 -5.48 -8.33
C PRO A 52 -15.59 -4.98 -7.55
N PHE A 53 -14.66 -5.88 -7.26
CA PHE A 53 -13.45 -5.55 -6.51
C PHE A 53 -12.61 -4.45 -7.18
N LEU A 54 -12.57 -4.41 -8.52
CA LEU A 54 -11.85 -3.37 -9.27
C LEU A 54 -12.36 -1.96 -8.96
N VAL A 55 -13.70 -1.80 -8.79
CA VAL A 55 -14.30 -0.51 -8.43
C VAL A 55 -13.95 -0.16 -6.99
N ARG A 56 -14.00 -1.12 -6.06
CA ARG A 56 -13.60 -0.90 -4.67
C ARG A 56 -12.11 -0.53 -4.56
N SER A 57 -11.24 -1.28 -5.25
CA SER A 57 -9.79 -1.04 -5.24
C SER A 57 -9.44 0.35 -5.79
N LEU A 58 -9.97 0.73 -6.96
CA LEU A 58 -9.74 2.07 -7.50
C LEU A 58 -10.29 3.19 -6.58
N SER A 59 -11.39 2.90 -5.87
CA SER A 59 -11.91 3.84 -4.87
C SER A 59 -10.99 3.99 -3.66
N CYS A 60 -10.32 2.91 -3.21
CA CYS A 60 -9.30 2.98 -2.15
C CYS A 60 -8.15 3.89 -2.57
N SER A 61 -7.61 3.72 -3.79
CA SER A 61 -6.58 4.59 -4.33
C SER A 61 -7.00 6.06 -4.30
N GLY A 62 -8.21 6.35 -4.77
CA GLY A 62 -8.77 7.70 -4.73
C GLY A 62 -8.90 8.27 -3.31
N LEU A 63 -9.34 7.46 -2.33
CA LEU A 63 -9.44 7.87 -0.93
C LEU A 63 -8.05 8.17 -0.33
N GLY A 64 -7.02 7.42 -0.71
CA GLY A 64 -5.64 7.69 -0.33
C GLY A 64 -5.11 9.03 -0.85
N VAL A 65 -5.52 9.44 -2.06
CA VAL A 65 -5.19 10.75 -2.64
C VAL A 65 -5.97 11.88 -1.97
N LYS A 66 -7.28 11.71 -1.72
CA LYS A 66 -8.16 12.76 -1.19
C LYS A 66 -8.08 12.95 0.32
N ARG A 67 -7.67 11.94 1.08
CA ARG A 67 -7.32 11.97 2.51
C ARG A 67 -8.32 12.70 3.40
N THR A 68 -9.56 12.23 3.43
CA THR A 68 -10.59 12.68 4.37
C THR A 68 -10.73 11.74 5.55
N GLU A 69 -11.33 12.19 6.65
CA GLU A 69 -11.53 11.33 7.84
C GLU A 69 -12.49 10.17 7.55
N GLU A 70 -13.54 10.39 6.80
CA GLU A 70 -14.48 9.36 6.36
C GLU A 70 -13.78 8.34 5.44
N GLY A 71 -12.85 8.82 4.58
CA GLY A 71 -12.00 7.99 3.76
C GLY A 71 -11.08 7.10 4.61
N TRP A 72 -10.45 7.67 5.63
CA TRP A 72 -9.63 6.93 6.59
C TRP A 72 -10.41 5.80 7.27
N GLN A 73 -11.59 6.10 7.81
CA GLN A 73 -12.44 5.11 8.46
C GLN A 73 -12.85 3.98 7.50
N ARG A 74 -13.22 4.35 6.27
CA ARG A 74 -13.61 3.36 5.27
C ARG A 74 -12.44 2.46 4.84
N LEU A 75 -11.25 3.01 4.67
CA LEU A 75 -10.04 2.25 4.34
C LEU A 75 -9.67 1.25 5.44
N GLN A 76 -9.82 1.62 6.71
CA GLN A 76 -9.65 0.67 7.83
C GLN A 76 -10.61 -0.52 7.74
N GLU A 77 -11.89 -0.25 7.47
CA GLU A 77 -12.89 -1.31 7.30
C GLU A 77 -12.51 -2.25 6.16
N LEU A 78 -12.09 -1.70 5.02
CA LEU A 78 -11.71 -2.47 3.84
C LEU A 78 -10.45 -3.29 4.10
N LEU A 79 -9.42 -2.72 4.73
CA LEU A 79 -8.20 -3.43 5.10
C LEU A 79 -8.49 -4.68 5.95
N HIS A 80 -9.41 -4.57 6.90
CA HIS A 80 -9.67 -5.65 7.83
C HIS A 80 -10.73 -6.66 7.36
N ARG A 81 -11.65 -6.26 6.47
CA ARG A 81 -12.89 -7.02 6.22
C ARG A 81 -13.21 -7.28 4.76
N ASP A 82 -12.53 -6.66 3.81
CA ASP A 82 -12.83 -6.95 2.41
C ASP A 82 -12.42 -8.38 2.06
N GLU A 83 -13.28 -9.08 1.35
CA GLU A 83 -13.03 -10.46 0.93
C GLU A 83 -11.88 -10.58 -0.07
N ASP A 84 -11.70 -9.55 -0.91
CA ASP A 84 -10.71 -9.55 -1.98
C ASP A 84 -9.35 -9.00 -1.51
N PRO A 85 -8.26 -9.78 -1.60
CA PRO A 85 -6.94 -9.35 -1.17
C PRO A 85 -6.39 -8.15 -1.96
N ASN A 86 -6.84 -7.93 -3.21
CA ASN A 86 -6.44 -6.75 -3.96
C ASN A 86 -7.01 -5.46 -3.34
N VAL A 87 -8.26 -5.52 -2.85
CA VAL A 87 -8.87 -4.38 -2.15
C VAL A 87 -8.19 -4.13 -0.82
N ARG A 88 -7.88 -5.19 -0.04
CA ARG A 88 -7.14 -5.04 1.22
C ARG A 88 -5.75 -4.46 1.02
N ALA A 89 -5.03 -4.94 -0.01
CA ALA A 89 -3.72 -4.43 -0.39
C ALA A 89 -3.75 -2.95 -0.77
N GLU A 90 -4.71 -2.55 -1.60
CA GLU A 90 -4.87 -1.15 -1.99
C GLU A 90 -5.32 -0.26 -0.83
N ALA A 91 -6.14 -0.80 0.08
CA ALA A 91 -6.49 -0.09 1.32
C ALA A 91 -5.27 0.15 2.21
N ALA A 92 -4.34 -0.81 2.29
CA ALA A 92 -3.07 -0.65 3.00
C ALA A 92 -2.22 0.47 2.40
N ASN A 93 -2.03 0.46 1.06
CA ASN A 93 -1.32 1.52 0.33
C ASN A 93 -1.94 2.89 0.57
N ALA A 94 -3.27 2.97 0.47
CA ALA A 94 -4.01 4.20 0.69
C ALA A 94 -3.87 4.72 2.13
N LEU A 95 -3.93 3.84 3.14
CA LEU A 95 -3.76 4.22 4.55
C LEU A 95 -2.36 4.79 4.84
N ALA A 96 -1.30 4.24 4.23
CA ALA A 96 0.05 4.76 4.38
C ALA A 96 0.16 6.24 3.98
N SER A 97 -0.61 6.68 2.98
CA SER A 97 -0.62 8.08 2.51
C SER A 97 -1.21 9.09 3.51
N TYR A 98 -1.90 8.63 4.56
CA TYR A 98 -2.41 9.50 5.64
C TYR A 98 -1.37 9.86 6.71
N GLY A 99 -0.15 9.41 6.54
CA GLY A 99 0.96 9.61 7.45
C GLY A 99 1.36 8.34 8.18
N VAL A 100 2.67 8.10 8.21
CA VAL A 100 3.24 6.83 8.69
C VAL A 100 2.95 6.57 10.16
N GLU A 101 3.05 7.57 11.02
CA GLU A 101 2.79 7.43 12.46
C GLU A 101 1.33 7.03 12.76
N ARG A 102 0.40 7.61 11.99
CA ARG A 102 -1.02 7.29 12.12
C ARG A 102 -1.34 5.89 11.60
N SER A 103 -0.74 5.50 10.48
CA SER A 103 -1.05 4.24 9.79
C SER A 103 -0.29 3.04 10.36
N TRP A 104 0.88 3.25 10.97
CA TRP A 104 1.75 2.19 11.46
C TRP A 104 1.05 1.13 12.32
N PRO A 105 0.28 1.49 13.39
CA PRO A 105 -0.34 0.45 14.24
C PRO A 105 -1.29 -0.46 13.48
N LEU A 106 -2.02 0.11 12.50
CA LEU A 106 -2.99 -0.62 11.68
C LEU A 106 -2.29 -1.52 10.65
N LEU A 107 -1.27 -0.98 9.97
CA LEU A 107 -0.55 -1.73 8.94
C LEU A 107 0.29 -2.85 9.57
N ARG A 108 0.90 -2.60 10.74
CA ARG A 108 1.58 -3.62 11.53
C ARG A 108 0.63 -4.76 11.91
N GLU A 109 -0.55 -4.45 12.44
CA GLU A 109 -1.56 -5.45 12.80
C GLU A 109 -2.02 -6.25 11.56
N ALA A 110 -2.31 -5.56 10.45
CA ALA A 110 -2.72 -6.21 9.22
C ALA A 110 -1.62 -7.13 8.66
N PHE A 111 -0.35 -6.72 8.72
CA PHE A 111 0.78 -7.54 8.29
C PHE A 111 0.85 -8.87 9.05
N HIS A 112 0.64 -8.85 10.35
CA HIS A 112 0.65 -10.06 11.18
C HIS A 112 -0.54 -10.98 10.95
N ARG A 113 -1.71 -10.44 10.59
CA ARG A 113 -2.97 -11.18 10.52
C ARG A 113 -3.36 -11.66 9.13
N ASP A 114 -2.99 -10.92 8.10
CA ASP A 114 -3.42 -11.24 6.74
C ASP A 114 -2.57 -12.37 6.16
N ASN A 115 -3.24 -13.41 5.66
CA ASN A 115 -2.57 -14.57 5.07
C ASN A 115 -2.26 -14.38 3.58
N ALA A 116 -2.76 -13.31 2.93
CA ALA A 116 -2.49 -13.05 1.53
C ALA A 116 -1.11 -12.40 1.36
N TRP A 117 -0.24 -13.05 0.60
CA TRP A 117 1.10 -12.53 0.27
C TRP A 117 1.04 -11.12 -0.31
N LEU A 118 0.04 -10.85 -1.16
CA LEU A 118 -0.15 -9.54 -1.80
C LEU A 118 -0.32 -8.41 -0.78
N VAL A 119 -1.12 -8.64 0.27
CA VAL A 119 -1.36 -7.63 1.31
C VAL A 119 -0.09 -7.37 2.09
N ARG A 120 0.65 -8.43 2.49
CA ARG A 120 1.93 -8.28 3.21
C ARG A 120 2.97 -7.54 2.38
N CYS A 121 3.12 -7.89 1.09
CA CYS A 121 4.02 -7.18 0.19
C CYS A 121 3.63 -5.71 0.02
N SER A 122 2.33 -5.42 -0.16
CA SER A 122 1.83 -4.05 -0.29
C SER A 122 2.11 -3.21 0.96
N ILE A 123 1.96 -3.79 2.16
CA ILE A 123 2.29 -3.10 3.41
C ILE A 123 3.78 -2.77 3.48
N LEU A 124 4.66 -3.73 3.17
CA LEU A 124 6.11 -3.50 3.15
C LEU A 124 6.49 -2.38 2.18
N SER A 125 6.00 -2.45 0.94
CA SER A 125 6.25 -1.44 -0.09
C SER A 125 5.76 -0.06 0.35
N ALA A 126 4.49 0.03 0.79
CA ALA A 126 3.88 1.29 1.18
C ALA A 126 4.60 1.97 2.35
N LEU A 127 5.12 1.19 3.30
CA LEU A 127 5.89 1.70 4.42
C LEU A 127 7.32 2.07 4.01
N ALA A 128 7.96 1.28 3.15
CA ALA A 128 9.31 1.55 2.66
C ALA A 128 9.41 2.84 1.82
N GLU A 129 8.31 3.29 1.21
CA GLU A 129 8.22 4.55 0.47
C GLU A 129 8.08 5.79 1.36
N GLN A 130 7.87 5.62 2.68
CA GLN A 130 7.69 6.76 3.59
C GLN A 130 9.04 7.34 4.01
N GLU A 131 9.30 8.59 3.65
CA GLU A 131 10.58 9.28 3.96
C GLU A 131 10.90 9.38 5.46
N MET A 132 9.87 9.47 6.30
CA MET A 132 10.00 9.67 7.75
C MET A 132 9.69 8.42 8.57
N ILE A 133 9.75 7.23 7.98
CA ILE A 133 9.52 5.99 8.72
C ILE A 133 10.66 5.70 9.69
N ASP A 134 10.32 5.24 10.89
CA ASP A 134 11.33 4.72 11.83
C ASP A 134 11.95 3.44 11.24
N PRO A 135 13.28 3.40 11.02
CA PRO A 135 13.95 2.21 10.50
C PRO A 135 13.71 0.94 11.33
N ASN A 136 13.46 1.08 12.63
CA ASN A 136 13.15 -0.08 13.48
C ASN A 136 11.79 -0.71 13.14
N TRP A 137 10.82 0.09 12.70
CA TRP A 137 9.52 -0.43 12.25
C TRP A 137 9.65 -1.23 10.96
N LEU A 138 10.44 -0.74 10.00
CA LEU A 138 10.74 -1.50 8.78
C LEU A 138 11.52 -2.77 9.10
N LEU A 139 12.50 -2.71 10.00
CA LEU A 139 13.28 -3.87 10.41
C LEU A 139 12.37 -4.94 11.05
N GLU A 140 11.47 -4.54 11.95
CA GLU A 140 10.52 -5.46 12.60
C GLU A 140 9.72 -6.28 11.57
N LEU A 141 9.14 -5.61 10.56
CA LEU A 141 8.36 -6.32 9.54
C LEU A 141 9.24 -7.13 8.59
N ALA A 142 10.42 -6.63 8.25
CA ALA A 142 11.35 -7.34 7.39
C ALA A 142 11.88 -8.63 8.03
N GLU A 143 12.14 -8.65 9.35
CA GLU A 143 12.52 -9.86 10.10
C GLU A 143 11.45 -10.95 9.96
N ILE A 144 10.18 -10.57 10.05
CA ILE A 144 9.06 -11.51 9.89
C ILE A 144 8.95 -11.95 8.43
N ALA A 145 9.04 -11.00 7.50
CA ALA A 145 8.90 -11.25 6.07
C ALA A 145 9.94 -12.24 5.53
N VAL A 146 11.19 -12.17 5.98
CA VAL A 146 12.25 -13.08 5.50
C VAL A 146 12.07 -14.52 6.00
N GLY A 147 11.24 -14.75 7.00
CA GLY A 147 10.83 -16.08 7.47
C GLY A 147 9.50 -16.57 6.90
N ASP A 148 8.88 -15.83 5.99
CA ASP A 148 7.56 -16.15 5.46
C ASP A 148 7.56 -17.43 4.60
N ALA A 149 6.44 -18.16 4.60
CA ALA A 149 6.25 -19.33 3.75
C ALA A 149 6.25 -18.97 2.25
N ASP A 150 5.71 -17.78 1.90
CA ASP A 150 5.66 -17.29 0.52
C ASP A 150 6.98 -16.62 0.11
N GLY A 151 7.59 -17.13 -0.97
CA GLY A 151 8.84 -16.60 -1.50
C GLY A 151 8.75 -15.13 -1.93
N THR A 152 7.59 -14.65 -2.35
CA THR A 152 7.41 -13.25 -2.78
C THR A 152 7.48 -12.32 -1.56
N VAL A 153 6.92 -12.73 -0.43
CA VAL A 153 7.03 -11.97 0.83
C VAL A 153 8.49 -11.95 1.32
N ARG A 154 9.20 -13.09 1.21
CA ARG A 154 10.64 -13.14 1.55
C ARG A 154 11.48 -12.22 0.64
N VAL A 155 11.16 -12.14 -0.66
CA VAL A 155 11.80 -11.18 -1.59
C VAL A 155 11.57 -9.75 -1.11
N SER A 156 10.32 -9.36 -0.83
CA SER A 156 10.00 -8.02 -0.35
C SER A 156 10.71 -7.70 0.97
N GLY A 157 10.81 -8.68 1.89
CA GLY A 157 11.59 -8.53 3.13
C GLY A 157 13.08 -8.29 2.85
N ALA A 158 13.69 -9.01 1.91
CA ALA A 158 15.08 -8.82 1.51
C ALA A 158 15.32 -7.44 0.87
N GLU A 159 14.40 -6.95 0.05
CA GLU A 159 14.45 -5.61 -0.55
C GLU A 159 14.40 -4.51 0.52
N VAL A 160 13.51 -4.65 1.51
CA VAL A 160 13.42 -3.72 2.65
C VAL A 160 14.71 -3.73 3.47
N LEU A 161 15.29 -4.90 3.74
CA LEU A 161 16.58 -4.99 4.42
C LEU A 161 17.71 -4.31 3.63
N GLY A 162 17.71 -4.48 2.30
CA GLY A 162 18.65 -3.78 1.42
C GLY A 162 18.48 -2.25 1.50
N LEU A 163 17.24 -1.76 1.50
CA LEU A 163 16.93 -0.34 1.68
C LEU A 163 17.46 0.20 3.01
N LEU A 164 17.29 -0.56 4.11
CA LEU A 164 17.81 -0.18 5.43
C LEU A 164 19.34 -0.08 5.46
N LEU A 165 20.06 -0.87 4.67
CA LEU A 165 21.52 -0.74 4.54
C LEU A 165 21.92 0.53 3.79
N VAL A 166 21.14 0.95 2.77
CA VAL A 166 21.42 2.16 1.99
C VAL A 166 21.12 3.42 2.81
N GLN A 167 19.96 3.46 3.48
CA GLN A 167 19.51 4.63 4.24
C GLN A 167 20.19 4.78 5.59
N GLY A 168 20.67 3.67 6.15
CA GLY A 168 21.01 3.55 7.56
C GLY A 168 22.50 3.36 7.85
N LYS A 169 23.41 4.02 7.12
CA LYS A 169 24.86 3.89 7.33
C LYS A 169 25.31 4.00 8.79
N ASP A 170 24.56 4.75 9.59
CA ASP A 170 24.90 5.03 11.00
C ASP A 170 23.80 4.56 11.99
N THR A 171 22.83 3.73 11.56
CA THR A 171 21.75 3.29 12.44
C THR A 171 22.03 1.93 13.09
N SER A 172 21.40 1.70 14.24
CA SER A 172 21.45 0.44 14.97
C SER A 172 20.87 -0.77 14.19
N VAL A 173 20.08 -0.52 13.12
CA VAL A 173 19.41 -1.56 12.31
C VAL A 173 20.32 -2.21 11.27
N SER A 174 21.34 -1.50 10.78
CA SER A 174 22.20 -1.97 9.69
C SER A 174 22.94 -3.29 9.98
N PRO A 175 23.49 -3.52 11.19
CA PRO A 175 24.16 -4.80 11.49
C PRO A 175 23.23 -6.01 11.37
N LEU A 176 22.01 -5.91 11.91
CA LEU A 176 21.03 -6.99 11.85
C LEU A 176 20.51 -7.21 10.44
N ALA A 177 20.18 -6.13 9.72
CA ALA A 177 19.77 -6.20 8.32
C ALA A 177 20.81 -6.94 7.46
N ARG A 178 22.10 -6.67 7.66
CA ARG A 178 23.19 -7.37 6.96
C ARG A 178 23.25 -8.85 7.30
N VAL A 179 23.10 -9.22 8.57
CA VAL A 179 23.11 -10.63 9.01
C VAL A 179 21.94 -11.39 8.37
N LEU A 180 20.75 -10.81 8.36
CA LEU A 180 19.57 -11.42 7.75
C LEU A 180 19.77 -11.63 6.25
N LEU A 181 20.22 -10.62 5.51
CA LEU A 181 20.54 -10.74 4.08
C LEU A 181 21.59 -11.82 3.80
N GLN A 182 22.63 -11.93 4.64
CA GLN A 182 23.63 -13.00 4.50
C GLN A 182 23.01 -14.40 4.66
N GLY A 183 22.05 -14.55 5.59
CA GLY A 183 21.30 -15.79 5.77
C GLY A 183 20.49 -16.18 4.54
N LEU A 184 19.85 -15.20 3.89
CA LEU A 184 19.01 -15.41 2.69
C LEU A 184 19.77 -15.84 1.44
N GLN A 185 21.08 -15.74 1.39
CA GLN A 185 21.88 -16.28 0.28
C GLN A 185 21.77 -17.81 0.13
N LYS A 186 21.21 -18.48 1.11
CA LYS A 186 20.97 -19.93 1.11
C LYS A 186 19.48 -20.29 0.94
N ASP A 187 18.65 -19.33 0.60
CA ASP A 187 17.22 -19.57 0.38
C ASP A 187 16.99 -20.51 -0.81
N VAL A 188 15.95 -21.32 -0.71
CA VAL A 188 15.56 -22.25 -1.79
C VAL A 188 14.98 -21.53 -3.01
N ASP A 189 14.48 -20.30 -2.84
CA ASP A 189 13.97 -19.45 -3.91
C ASP A 189 15.08 -18.53 -4.43
N HIS A 190 15.48 -18.75 -5.69
CA HIS A 190 16.52 -17.94 -6.34
C HIS A 190 16.22 -16.44 -6.42
N ARG A 191 14.94 -16.05 -6.39
CA ARG A 191 14.54 -14.63 -6.35
C ARG A 191 14.93 -13.99 -5.03
N VAL A 192 14.77 -14.74 -3.92
CA VAL A 192 15.19 -14.31 -2.58
C VAL A 192 16.70 -14.16 -2.51
N VAL A 193 17.44 -15.16 -3.05
CA VAL A 193 18.91 -15.11 -3.12
C VAL A 193 19.36 -13.87 -3.91
N ALA A 194 18.74 -13.60 -5.06
CA ALA A 194 19.08 -12.45 -5.90
C ALA A 194 18.79 -11.11 -5.17
N ALA A 195 17.64 -10.98 -4.51
CA ALA A 195 17.30 -9.79 -3.72
C ALA A 195 18.30 -9.57 -2.57
N ALA A 196 18.68 -10.65 -1.87
CA ALA A 196 19.66 -10.58 -0.80
C ALA A 196 21.05 -10.15 -1.29
N LEU A 197 21.52 -10.69 -2.42
CA LEU A 197 22.78 -10.30 -3.01
C LEU A 197 22.78 -8.83 -3.44
N ASN A 198 21.69 -8.36 -4.09
CA ASN A 198 21.54 -6.97 -4.48
C ASN A 198 21.57 -6.03 -3.27
N GLY A 199 20.88 -6.38 -2.18
CA GLY A 199 20.90 -5.58 -0.95
C GLY A 199 22.27 -5.50 -0.30
N LEU A 200 23.10 -6.55 -0.42
CA LEU A 200 24.46 -6.57 0.15
C LEU A 200 25.49 -5.84 -0.73
N GLN A 201 25.28 -5.79 -2.05
CA GLN A 201 26.23 -5.21 -3.01
C GLN A 201 26.11 -3.68 -3.13
N ASN A 202 24.99 -3.11 -2.74
CA ASN A 202 24.75 -1.66 -2.74
C ASN A 202 24.83 -1.05 -1.32
N PRO A 203 25.95 -1.20 -0.59
CA PRO A 203 26.18 -0.36 0.57
C PRO A 203 26.43 1.04 0.02
N ALA A 204 25.55 1.97 0.38
CA ALA A 204 25.70 3.38 0.01
C ALA A 204 27.08 3.95 0.39
#